data_9908883fc80faa2161eab921ce215018
#
_entry.id   9908883fc80faa2161eab921ce215018
#
_cell.length_a   1.000
_cell.length_b   1.000
_cell.length_c   1.000
_cell.angle_alpha   90.00
_cell.angle_beta   90.00
_cell.angle_gamma   90.00
#
_symmetry.space_group_name_H-M   'P 1'
#
loop_
_entity.id
_entity.type
_entity.pdbx_description
1 polymer ?
#
loop_
_entity_poly.entity_id
_entity_poly.type
_entity_poly.pdbx_seq_one_letter_code
_entity_poly.pdbx_strand_id
1 'polypeptide(L)'
;QHDINMRQHILIAQVYDAFSASEVKLTLMEKYRDDYPVTIVTAAGSSQEKLTTVPLYELDQMDEINNLTTVYVPPVTSYEDALKDWTTFRQVIADLRGPNGCPWDQKQTHESLKKYLLEEAHELLTAIDEEDDFAIVEELGDVLLQVFLHAQIGEDNGYFNLEEVLASINEK
;
A
#
# COMPACT_ATOMS: atom_id res chain seq x y z
N GLN A 1 15.60 1.37 6.68
CA GLN A 1 14.31 0.87 6.13
C GLN A 1 14.28 1.32 4.68
N HIS A 2 14.38 0.39 3.72
CA HIS A 2 14.30 0.72 2.30
C HIS A 2 12.83 0.94 1.95
N ASP A 3 12.53 2.10 1.42
CA ASP A 3 11.17 2.39 0.93
C ASP A 3 10.93 1.62 -0.37
N ILE A 4 10.15 0.54 -0.27
CA ILE A 4 9.83 -0.34 -1.40
C ILE A 4 8.79 0.37 -2.27
N ASN A 5 9.18 0.70 -3.51
CA ASN A 5 8.24 1.20 -4.50
C ASN A 5 7.59 0.03 -5.25
N MET A 6 6.34 -0.25 -4.93
CA MET A 6 5.58 -1.37 -5.50
C MET A 6 5.31 -1.24 -7.02
N ARG A 7 5.50 -0.06 -7.61
CA ARG A 7 5.28 0.16 -9.05
C ARG A 7 6.53 -0.03 -9.89
N GLN A 8 7.64 -0.49 -9.29
CA GLN A 8 8.89 -0.79 -9.96
C GLN A 8 9.21 -2.28 -9.91
N HIS A 9 10.00 -2.74 -10.87
CA HIS A 9 10.60 -4.07 -10.82
C HIS A 9 11.62 -4.12 -9.67
N ILE A 10 11.53 -5.11 -8.80
CA ILE A 10 12.42 -5.28 -7.66
C ILE A 10 13.19 -6.57 -7.80
N LEU A 11 14.52 -6.50 -7.62
CA LEU A 11 15.40 -7.64 -7.55
C LEU A 11 16.06 -7.67 -6.17
N ILE A 12 15.83 -8.74 -5.43
CA ILE A 12 16.39 -8.94 -4.09
C ILE A 12 17.45 -10.04 -4.20
N ALA A 13 18.71 -9.64 -4.17
CA ALA A 13 19.84 -10.54 -4.25
C ALA A 13 20.22 -11.10 -2.86
N GLN A 14 21.05 -12.15 -2.84
CA GLN A 14 21.59 -12.77 -1.64
C GLN A 14 20.52 -13.45 -0.76
N VAL A 15 19.50 -14.02 -1.39
CA VAL A 15 18.50 -14.86 -0.71
C VAL A 15 18.99 -16.30 -0.76
N TYR A 16 19.90 -16.69 0.15
CA TYR A 16 20.70 -17.90 0.05
C TYR A 16 20.22 -19.07 0.90
N ASP A 17 19.26 -18.87 1.77
CA ASP A 17 18.66 -19.90 2.62
C ASP A 17 17.21 -19.58 3.01
N ALA A 18 16.55 -20.51 3.68
CA ALA A 18 15.17 -20.34 4.13
C ALA A 18 15.00 -19.20 5.14
N PHE A 19 16.03 -18.87 5.93
CA PHE A 19 15.97 -17.78 6.89
C PHE A 19 15.95 -16.42 6.18
N SER A 20 16.89 -16.18 5.25
CA SER A 20 16.91 -14.95 4.45
C SER A 20 15.66 -14.81 3.56
N ALA A 21 15.13 -15.93 3.04
CA ALA A 21 13.87 -15.94 2.31
C ALA A 21 12.68 -15.57 3.21
N SER A 22 12.66 -16.03 4.45
CA SER A 22 11.62 -15.67 5.44
C SER A 22 11.67 -14.18 5.78
N GLU A 23 12.86 -13.60 5.98
CA GLU A 23 13.01 -12.15 6.21
C GLU A 23 12.51 -11.33 5.01
N VAL A 24 12.85 -11.75 3.79
CA VAL A 24 12.35 -11.12 2.55
C VAL A 24 10.83 -11.23 2.47
N LYS A 25 10.27 -12.42 2.70
CA LYS A 25 8.83 -12.66 2.71
C LYS A 25 8.11 -11.72 3.68
N LEU A 26 8.54 -11.69 4.93
CA LEU A 26 7.91 -10.86 5.96
C LEU A 26 7.99 -9.36 5.63
N THR A 27 9.14 -8.90 5.12
CA THR A 27 9.31 -7.51 4.70
C THR A 27 8.38 -7.14 3.53
N LEU A 28 8.26 -8.03 2.54
CA LEU A 28 7.36 -7.80 1.40
C LEU A 28 5.89 -7.84 1.82
N MET A 29 5.49 -8.71 2.74
CA MET A 29 4.12 -8.84 3.23
C MET A 29 3.63 -7.63 4.03
N GLU A 30 4.52 -6.72 4.44
CA GLU A 30 4.13 -5.42 5.01
C GLU A 30 3.36 -4.57 3.98
N LYS A 31 3.65 -4.72 2.68
CA LYS A 31 3.05 -3.94 1.59
C LYS A 31 2.23 -4.78 0.60
N TYR A 32 2.75 -5.93 0.20
CA TYR A 32 2.11 -6.82 -0.77
C TYR A 32 1.12 -7.77 -0.09
N ARG A 33 0.18 -8.28 -0.88
CA ARG A 33 -0.67 -9.39 -0.46
C ARG A 33 0.19 -10.65 -0.27
N ASP A 34 -0.25 -11.52 0.61
CA ASP A 34 0.42 -12.79 0.88
C ASP A 34 0.48 -13.73 -0.35
N ASP A 35 -0.53 -13.68 -1.22
CA ASP A 35 -0.61 -14.45 -2.46
C ASP A 35 0.05 -13.76 -3.68
N TYR A 36 0.71 -12.59 -3.51
CA TYR A 36 1.33 -11.87 -4.61
C TYR A 36 2.42 -12.72 -5.27
N PRO A 37 2.44 -12.84 -6.64
CA PRO A 37 3.39 -13.69 -7.33
C PRO A 37 4.81 -13.11 -7.27
N VAL A 38 5.76 -13.91 -6.81
CA VAL A 38 7.19 -13.60 -6.84
C VAL A 38 7.93 -14.69 -7.58
N THR A 39 9.03 -14.35 -8.25
CA THR A 39 9.81 -15.34 -9.02
C THR A 39 11.16 -15.55 -8.36
N ILE A 40 11.43 -16.78 -8.02
CA ILE A 40 12.74 -17.26 -7.56
C ILE A 40 13.59 -17.52 -8.80
N VAL A 41 14.72 -16.83 -8.89
CA VAL A 41 15.68 -16.97 -9.99
C VAL A 41 16.97 -17.56 -9.43
N THR A 42 17.29 -18.78 -9.83
CA THR A 42 18.50 -19.47 -9.40
C THR A 42 19.49 -19.56 -10.55
N ALA A 43 20.76 -19.28 -10.29
CA ALA A 43 21.88 -19.37 -11.24
C ALA A 43 21.63 -18.57 -12.53
N ALA A 44 21.09 -17.36 -12.42
CA ALA A 44 20.75 -16.46 -13.52
C ALA A 44 21.90 -16.31 -14.55
N GLY A 45 21.58 -16.40 -15.82
CA GLY A 45 22.54 -16.26 -16.93
C GLY A 45 23.44 -17.48 -17.17
N SER A 46 23.25 -18.57 -16.43
CA SER A 46 24.00 -19.82 -16.62
C SER A 46 23.19 -20.90 -17.34
N SER A 47 23.83 -21.99 -17.75
CA SER A 47 23.13 -23.19 -18.28
C SER A 47 22.24 -23.90 -17.25
N GLN A 48 22.36 -23.52 -15.99
CA GLN A 48 21.58 -24.07 -14.88
C GLN A 48 20.52 -23.09 -14.36
N GLU A 49 20.26 -22.04 -15.12
CA GLU A 49 19.22 -21.07 -14.78
C GLU A 49 17.87 -21.73 -14.58
N LYS A 50 17.25 -21.43 -13.48
CA LYS A 50 15.89 -21.89 -13.16
C LYS A 50 15.06 -20.72 -12.65
N LEU A 51 13.84 -20.58 -13.17
CA LEU A 51 12.85 -19.61 -12.75
C LEU A 51 11.62 -20.35 -12.23
N THR A 52 11.24 -20.06 -10.98
CA THR A 52 10.05 -20.63 -10.35
C THR A 52 9.22 -19.51 -9.78
N THR A 53 7.98 -19.35 -10.25
CA THR A 53 7.04 -18.34 -9.71
C THR A 53 6.14 -19.00 -8.68
N VAL A 54 6.08 -18.40 -7.50
CA VAL A 54 5.29 -18.85 -6.35
C VAL A 54 4.54 -17.68 -5.72
N PRO A 55 3.44 -17.92 -5.00
CA PRO A 55 2.86 -16.90 -4.15
C PRO A 55 3.83 -16.55 -3.01
N LEU A 56 3.82 -15.29 -2.59
CA LEU A 56 4.77 -14.76 -1.62
C LEU A 56 4.82 -15.57 -0.30
N TYR A 57 3.68 -16.10 0.16
CA TYR A 57 3.60 -16.89 1.39
C TYR A 57 4.40 -18.22 1.31
N GLU A 58 4.70 -18.72 0.11
CA GLU A 58 5.49 -19.95 -0.09
C GLU A 58 6.99 -19.69 -0.23
N LEU A 59 7.44 -18.44 -0.32
CA LEU A 59 8.81 -18.10 -0.69
C LEU A 59 9.88 -18.84 0.16
N ASP A 60 9.70 -18.93 1.47
CA ASP A 60 10.65 -19.54 2.40
C ASP A 60 10.51 -21.08 2.54
N GLN A 61 9.55 -21.67 1.82
CA GLN A 61 9.30 -23.12 1.82
C GLN A 61 9.94 -23.82 0.62
N MET A 62 10.65 -23.07 -0.23
CA MET A 62 11.19 -23.58 -1.49
C MET A 62 12.59 -24.19 -1.28
N ASP A 63 12.73 -25.48 -1.59
CA ASP A 63 13.97 -26.25 -1.44
C ASP A 63 15.11 -25.79 -2.38
N GLU A 64 14.78 -25.04 -3.45
CA GLU A 64 15.72 -24.59 -4.46
C GLU A 64 16.51 -23.33 -4.08
N ILE A 65 16.21 -22.71 -2.94
CA ILE A 65 16.91 -21.53 -2.45
C ILE A 65 18.34 -21.88 -2.04
N ASN A 66 19.30 -21.18 -2.65
CA ASN A 66 20.73 -21.37 -2.39
C ASN A 66 21.51 -20.06 -2.64
N ASN A 67 22.84 -20.10 -2.52
CA ASN A 67 23.71 -18.91 -2.67
C ASN A 67 23.71 -18.25 -4.07
N LEU A 68 23.03 -18.83 -5.05
CA LEU A 68 22.85 -18.27 -6.39
C LEU A 68 21.42 -17.72 -6.61
N THR A 69 20.65 -17.58 -5.53
CA THR A 69 19.23 -17.19 -5.62
C THR A 69 19.04 -15.68 -5.53
N THR A 70 18.21 -15.17 -6.43
CA THR A 70 17.65 -13.82 -6.43
C THR A 70 16.14 -13.92 -6.49
N VAL A 71 15.44 -13.09 -5.73
CA VAL A 71 13.97 -12.99 -5.81
C VAL A 71 13.60 -11.78 -6.65
N TYR A 72 12.78 -12.01 -7.66
CA TYR A 72 12.19 -10.98 -8.49
C TYR A 72 10.74 -10.75 -8.07
N VAL A 73 10.40 -9.47 -7.83
CA VAL A 73 9.04 -9.02 -7.54
C VAL A 73 8.59 -8.14 -8.69
N PRO A 74 7.54 -8.53 -9.45
CA PRO A 74 7.02 -7.72 -10.53
C PRO A 74 6.34 -6.44 -9.99
N PRO A 75 6.23 -5.37 -10.81
CA PRO A 75 5.52 -4.18 -10.41
C PRO A 75 4.03 -4.45 -10.28
N VAL A 76 3.40 -3.85 -9.29
CA VAL A 76 1.95 -3.86 -9.13
C VAL A 76 1.30 -3.03 -10.23
N THR A 77 0.32 -3.61 -10.92
CA THR A 77 -0.45 -3.00 -12.00
C THR A 77 -1.91 -2.76 -11.66
N SER A 78 -2.40 -3.39 -10.58
CA SER A 78 -3.77 -3.26 -10.08
C SER A 78 -3.80 -2.58 -8.70
N TYR A 79 -4.83 -1.79 -8.43
CA TYR A 79 -5.07 -1.25 -7.08
C TYR A 79 -5.32 -2.35 -6.04
N GLU A 80 -5.93 -3.45 -6.45
CA GLU A 80 -6.25 -4.59 -5.58
C GLU A 80 -5.00 -5.24 -4.97
N ASP A 81 -3.87 -5.15 -5.67
CA ASP A 81 -2.59 -5.71 -5.21
C ASP A 81 -1.79 -4.74 -4.33
N ALA A 82 -2.24 -3.50 -4.20
CA ALA A 82 -1.56 -2.43 -3.47
C ALA A 82 -2.42 -1.81 -2.35
N LEU A 83 -3.26 -2.62 -1.69
CA LEU A 83 -4.20 -2.16 -0.67
C LEU A 83 -3.54 -1.52 0.56
N LYS A 84 -2.26 -1.85 0.84
CA LYS A 84 -1.50 -1.31 1.97
C LYS A 84 -0.58 -0.15 1.58
N ASP A 85 -0.71 0.40 0.36
CA ASP A 85 0.18 1.43 -0.16
C ASP A 85 -0.48 2.82 -0.15
N TRP A 86 0.13 3.76 0.56
CA TRP A 86 -0.31 5.15 0.68
C TRP A 86 -0.37 5.88 -0.67
N THR A 87 0.61 5.62 -1.55
CA THR A 87 0.65 6.24 -2.88
C THR A 87 -0.51 5.77 -3.73
N THR A 88 -0.85 4.48 -3.62
CA THR A 88 -2.02 3.90 -4.28
C THR A 88 -3.31 4.54 -3.77
N PHE A 89 -3.47 4.68 -2.46
CA PHE A 89 -4.65 5.32 -1.89
C PHE A 89 -4.80 6.78 -2.35
N ARG A 90 -3.71 7.55 -2.31
CA ARG A 90 -3.70 8.91 -2.85
C ARG A 90 -4.13 8.96 -4.32
N GLN A 91 -3.60 8.05 -5.16
CA GLN A 91 -3.96 7.99 -6.57
C GLN A 91 -5.44 7.66 -6.78
N VAL A 92 -6.00 6.73 -6.00
CA VAL A 92 -7.44 6.40 -6.05
C VAL A 92 -8.29 7.65 -5.77
N ILE A 93 -7.95 8.45 -4.76
CA ILE A 93 -8.68 9.69 -4.46
C ILE A 93 -8.56 10.73 -5.58
N ALA A 94 -7.35 10.88 -6.14
CA ALA A 94 -7.13 11.77 -7.29
C ALA A 94 -7.94 11.32 -8.51
N ASP A 95 -7.99 10.01 -8.80
CA ASP A 95 -8.75 9.45 -9.91
C ASP A 95 -10.27 9.62 -9.71
N LEU A 96 -10.79 9.41 -8.50
CA LEU A 96 -12.20 9.62 -8.16
C LEU A 96 -12.63 11.08 -8.38
N ARG A 97 -11.77 12.04 -8.08
CA ARG A 97 -12.04 13.46 -8.30
C ARG A 97 -11.63 13.96 -9.68
N GLY A 98 -10.89 13.17 -10.43
CA GLY A 98 -10.44 13.50 -11.79
C GLY A 98 -11.58 13.58 -12.82
N PRO A 99 -11.29 14.05 -14.04
CA PRO A 99 -12.32 14.35 -15.05
C PRO A 99 -13.16 13.14 -15.49
N ASN A 100 -12.65 11.94 -15.32
CA ASN A 100 -13.35 10.67 -15.64
C ASN A 100 -13.76 9.92 -14.37
N GLY A 101 -13.67 10.54 -13.21
CA GLY A 101 -13.93 9.92 -11.92
C GLY A 101 -15.40 9.93 -11.51
N CYS A 102 -15.64 9.79 -10.23
CA CYS A 102 -16.99 9.73 -9.67
C CYS A 102 -17.65 11.11 -9.63
N PRO A 103 -18.82 11.31 -10.24
CA PRO A 103 -19.51 12.60 -10.24
C PRO A 103 -19.90 13.11 -8.85
N TRP A 104 -20.03 12.21 -7.87
CA TRP A 104 -20.29 12.58 -6.49
C TRP A 104 -19.04 13.17 -5.84
N ASP A 105 -17.88 12.50 -5.97
CA ASP A 105 -16.62 12.97 -5.41
C ASP A 105 -16.16 14.29 -6.03
N GLN A 106 -16.34 14.47 -7.35
CA GLN A 106 -16.00 15.70 -8.06
C GLN A 106 -16.73 16.92 -7.51
N LYS A 107 -17.97 16.75 -7.01
CA LYS A 107 -18.80 17.83 -6.48
C LYS A 107 -18.54 18.19 -5.03
N GLN A 108 -17.77 17.34 -4.31
CA GLN A 108 -17.51 17.60 -2.90
C GLN A 108 -16.62 18.82 -2.71
N THR A 109 -16.92 19.56 -1.65
CA THR A 109 -16.18 20.74 -1.17
C THR A 109 -15.82 20.53 0.30
N HIS A 110 -14.92 21.34 0.83
CA HIS A 110 -14.64 21.34 2.27
C HIS A 110 -15.93 21.49 3.09
N GLU A 111 -16.84 22.35 2.66
CA GLU A 111 -18.11 22.60 3.35
C GLU A 111 -19.05 21.39 3.29
N SER A 112 -19.20 20.74 2.11
CA SER A 112 -20.10 19.59 1.97
C SER A 112 -19.63 18.37 2.74
N LEU A 113 -18.33 18.22 2.95
CA LEU A 113 -17.72 17.09 3.68
C LEU A 113 -17.75 17.24 5.20
N LYS A 114 -18.04 18.42 5.75
CA LYS A 114 -18.06 18.66 7.21
C LYS A 114 -18.94 17.68 7.97
N LYS A 115 -20.11 17.38 7.44
CA LYS A 115 -21.06 16.45 8.06
C LYS A 115 -20.52 15.02 8.10
N TYR A 116 -19.86 14.57 7.03
CA TYR A 116 -19.27 13.22 6.97
C TYR A 116 -18.08 13.10 7.93
N LEU A 117 -17.17 14.08 7.95
CA LEU A 117 -16.07 14.08 8.92
C LEU A 117 -16.57 13.99 10.38
N LEU A 118 -17.68 14.65 10.70
CA LEU A 118 -18.28 14.59 12.03
C LEU A 118 -18.91 13.21 12.30
N GLU A 119 -19.56 12.61 11.29
CA GLU A 119 -20.16 11.29 11.33
C GLU A 119 -19.09 10.22 11.59
N GLU A 120 -18.04 10.16 10.74
CA GLU A 120 -16.93 9.20 10.90
C GLU A 120 -16.19 9.38 12.24
N ALA A 121 -15.99 10.62 12.68
CA ALA A 121 -15.40 10.86 14.00
C ALA A 121 -16.28 10.35 15.15
N HIS A 122 -17.60 10.40 15.02
CA HIS A 122 -18.52 9.89 16.02
C HIS A 122 -18.58 8.36 16.03
N GLU A 123 -18.54 7.74 14.85
CA GLU A 123 -18.51 6.28 14.70
C GLU A 123 -17.20 5.72 15.27
N LEU A 124 -16.06 6.38 15.01
CA LEU A 124 -14.78 6.03 15.64
C LEU A 124 -14.85 6.11 17.18
N LEU A 125 -15.45 7.16 17.74
CA LEU A 125 -15.59 7.29 19.21
C LEU A 125 -16.45 6.16 19.76
N THR A 126 -17.52 5.77 19.06
CA THR A 126 -18.38 4.64 19.46
C THR A 126 -17.61 3.33 19.44
N ALA A 127 -16.84 3.06 18.38
CA ALA A 127 -16.01 1.87 18.27
C ALA A 127 -14.94 1.79 19.40
N ILE A 128 -14.38 2.92 19.79
CA ILE A 128 -13.44 3.01 20.92
C ILE A 128 -14.16 2.71 22.25
N ASP A 129 -15.36 3.26 22.46
CA ASP A 129 -16.14 3.03 23.69
C ASP A 129 -16.59 1.57 23.82
N GLU A 130 -16.81 0.89 22.68
CA GLU A 130 -17.16 -0.52 22.61
C GLU A 130 -15.96 -1.47 22.70
N GLU A 131 -14.74 -0.94 22.68
CA GLU A 131 -13.47 -1.70 22.66
C GLU A 131 -13.39 -2.70 21.48
N ASP A 132 -14.00 -2.35 20.33
CA ASP A 132 -14.01 -3.18 19.12
C ASP A 132 -12.86 -2.77 18.18
N ASP A 133 -11.74 -3.51 18.25
CA ASP A 133 -10.55 -3.25 17.44
C ASP A 133 -10.82 -3.34 15.93
N PHE A 134 -11.77 -4.17 15.47
CA PHE A 134 -12.09 -4.26 14.04
C PHE A 134 -12.87 -3.03 13.57
N ALA A 135 -13.85 -2.59 14.34
CA ALA A 135 -14.58 -1.35 14.07
C ALA A 135 -13.65 -0.14 14.15
N ILE A 136 -12.74 -0.07 15.13
CA ILE A 136 -11.74 1.01 15.24
C ILE A 136 -10.87 1.09 13.96
N VAL A 137 -10.45 -0.04 13.40
CA VAL A 137 -9.66 -0.06 12.14
C VAL A 137 -10.48 0.47 10.97
N GLU A 138 -11.75 0.07 10.86
CA GLU A 138 -12.69 0.53 9.82
C GLU A 138 -12.87 2.06 9.91
N GLU A 139 -13.28 2.55 11.08
CA GLU A 139 -13.58 3.97 11.28
C GLU A 139 -12.33 4.88 11.19
N LEU A 140 -11.15 4.39 11.59
CA LEU A 140 -9.90 5.09 11.33
C LEU A 140 -9.62 5.23 9.83
N GLY A 141 -9.99 4.22 9.03
CA GLY A 141 -9.92 4.27 7.57
C GLY A 141 -10.83 5.36 7.00
N ASP A 142 -12.06 5.48 7.51
CA ASP A 142 -13.04 6.47 7.04
C ASP A 142 -12.67 7.89 7.45
N VAL A 143 -12.14 8.09 8.67
CA VAL A 143 -11.54 9.38 9.06
C VAL A 143 -10.35 9.73 8.17
N LEU A 144 -9.48 8.76 7.86
CA LEU A 144 -8.35 8.95 6.96
C LEU A 144 -8.81 9.33 5.54
N LEU A 145 -9.87 8.69 5.03
CA LEU A 145 -10.48 9.04 3.75
C LEU A 145 -10.87 10.53 3.72
N GLN A 146 -11.47 11.05 4.79
CA GLN A 146 -11.81 12.47 4.88
C GLN A 146 -10.57 13.37 4.79
N VAL A 147 -9.47 12.99 5.43
CA VAL A 147 -8.20 13.75 5.35
C VAL A 147 -7.69 13.80 3.90
N PHE A 148 -7.69 12.68 3.20
CA PHE A 148 -7.23 12.61 1.81
C PHE A 148 -8.15 13.36 0.85
N LEU A 149 -9.47 13.27 1.03
CA LEU A 149 -10.44 14.04 0.24
C LEU A 149 -10.24 15.55 0.41
N HIS A 150 -10.08 16.02 1.65
CA HIS A 150 -9.80 17.43 1.92
C HIS A 150 -8.45 17.87 1.33
N ALA A 151 -7.41 17.05 1.41
CA ALA A 151 -6.11 17.35 0.81
C ALA A 151 -6.22 17.44 -0.72
N GLN A 152 -6.95 16.52 -1.36
CA GLN A 152 -7.15 16.53 -2.80
C GLN A 152 -7.98 17.75 -3.25
N ILE A 153 -9.01 18.15 -2.50
CA ILE A 153 -9.76 19.38 -2.76
C ILE A 153 -8.84 20.62 -2.71
N GLY A 154 -7.92 20.64 -1.73
CA GLY A 154 -6.91 21.71 -1.62
C GLY A 154 -6.00 21.75 -2.84
N GLU A 155 -5.52 20.59 -3.30
CA GLU A 155 -4.67 20.45 -4.48
C GLU A 155 -5.39 20.82 -5.78
N ASP A 156 -6.63 20.37 -5.98
CA ASP A 156 -7.47 20.71 -7.13
C ASP A 156 -7.69 22.22 -7.26
N ASN A 157 -7.76 22.93 -6.14
CA ASN A 157 -7.95 24.38 -6.08
C ASN A 157 -6.62 25.17 -6.03
N GLY A 158 -5.47 24.49 -5.96
CA GLY A 158 -4.15 25.13 -5.92
C GLY A 158 -3.83 25.85 -4.60
N TYR A 159 -4.44 25.44 -3.49
CA TYR A 159 -4.23 26.07 -2.18
C TYR A 159 -3.23 25.33 -1.31
N PHE A 160 -3.31 24.01 -1.24
CA PHE A 160 -2.40 23.14 -0.49
C PHE A 160 -2.56 21.69 -0.98
N ASN A 161 -1.66 20.81 -0.56
CA ASN A 161 -1.64 19.39 -0.89
C ASN A 161 -1.41 18.52 0.36
N LEU A 162 -1.37 17.21 0.17
CA LEU A 162 -1.16 16.24 1.26
C LEU A 162 0.23 16.40 1.92
N GLU A 163 1.27 16.74 1.16
CA GLU A 163 2.62 16.97 1.68
C GLU A 163 2.66 18.15 2.65
N GLU A 164 1.92 19.21 2.37
CA GLU A 164 1.81 20.37 3.25
C GLU A 164 1.02 20.04 4.52
N VAL A 165 0.01 19.19 4.43
CA VAL A 165 -0.71 18.66 5.61
C VAL A 165 0.24 17.86 6.49
N LEU A 166 1.05 16.96 5.89
CA LEU A 166 2.07 16.19 6.61
C LEU A 166 3.15 17.08 7.22
N ALA A 167 3.65 18.08 6.48
CA ALA A 167 4.62 19.04 6.99
C ALA A 167 4.08 19.77 8.22
N SER A 168 2.83 20.22 8.19
CA SER A 168 2.21 20.96 9.29
C SER A 168 2.13 20.20 10.61
N ILE A 169 2.02 18.86 10.56
CA ILE A 169 2.02 18.04 11.78
C ILE A 169 3.44 17.67 12.22
N ASN A 170 4.36 17.50 11.28
CA ASN A 170 5.77 17.18 11.59
C ASN A 170 6.55 18.37 12.16
N GLU A 171 6.08 19.60 11.95
CA GLU A 171 6.65 20.83 12.52
C GLU A 171 6.22 21.10 13.96
N LYS A 172 5.23 20.38 14.49
CA LYS A 172 4.76 20.50 15.90
C LYS A 172 5.59 19.67 16.86
#